data_44dbeeed006f274197d69943cb784e62
#
_entry.id   44dbeeed006f274197d69943cb784e62
#
_cell.length_a   1.000
_cell.length_b   1.000
_cell.length_c   1.000
_cell.angle_alpha   90.00
_cell.angle_beta   90.00
_cell.angle_gamma   90.00
#
_symmetry.space_group_name_H-M   'P 1'
#
loop_
_entity.id
_entity.type
_entity.pdbx_description
1 polymer ?
#
loop_
_entity_poly.entity_id
_entity_poly.type
_entity_poly.pdbx_seq_one_letter_code
_entity_poly.pdbx_strand_id
1 'polypeptide(L)'
;GLVGSEMCIRDRRCVNPECPAQALRNIIHFASRDAMDIDGLGTMVATQLVDKGLVHSAADLYDLTIEQLLTLEKFKEKSANNLLQAIEASKQNNLDKLMFAFGIRNIGDKAAALLAEHFGSLQAIREATEEQIGEIDGFGGVMAQSVTEFFAKDGTTDLVHRLADAGVNMQWKGEPKGDKLAGKTLVVTGTLETLSRSEAEALIVKNGGKASGSVSKKTAYVVAGAAAGSKLTKAQALGVPVLTEAEFLAMIAEDKSQQ
;
A
#
# COMPACT_ATOMS: atom_id res chain seq x y z
N GLY A 1 15.29 -20.55 -42.90
CA GLY A 1 15.57 -19.96 -41.62
C GLY A 1 14.34 -19.34 -41.03
N LEU A 2 13.68 -20.03 -40.11
CA LEU A 2 12.65 -19.45 -39.26
C LEU A 2 13.37 -18.68 -38.15
N VAL A 3 13.52 -17.37 -38.32
CA VAL A 3 13.78 -16.46 -37.20
C VAL A 3 12.43 -16.01 -36.68
N GLY A 4 11.77 -16.88 -35.92
CA GLY A 4 10.70 -16.47 -35.04
C GLY A 4 11.36 -15.80 -33.82
N SER A 5 11.06 -14.52 -33.57
CA SER A 5 11.41 -13.88 -32.33
C SER A 5 10.93 -14.78 -31.18
N GLU A 6 11.85 -15.30 -30.39
CA GLU A 6 11.53 -15.97 -29.12
C GLU A 6 10.86 -14.95 -28.23
N MET A 7 9.54 -14.87 -28.35
CA MET A 7 8.75 -14.15 -27.39
C MET A 7 8.93 -14.87 -26.05
N CYS A 8 9.62 -14.22 -25.15
CA CYS A 8 10.04 -14.78 -23.87
C CYS A 8 8.82 -15.42 -23.19
N ILE A 9 8.92 -16.66 -22.73
CA ILE A 9 7.86 -17.41 -22.03
C ILE A 9 7.27 -16.60 -20.88
N ARG A 10 8.06 -15.69 -20.32
CA ARG A 10 7.66 -14.76 -19.25
C ARG A 10 6.51 -13.82 -19.65
N ASP A 11 6.33 -13.52 -20.94
CA ASP A 11 5.35 -12.55 -21.43
C ASP A 11 4.05 -13.20 -21.94
N ARG A 12 3.97 -14.54 -21.94
CA ARG A 12 2.76 -15.26 -22.33
C ARG A 12 1.77 -15.23 -21.17
N ARG A 13 0.84 -14.30 -21.21
CA ARG A 13 -0.33 -14.28 -20.33
C ARG A 13 -1.51 -14.88 -21.06
N CYS A 14 -2.27 -15.72 -20.36
CA CYS A 14 -3.57 -16.16 -20.85
C CYS A 14 -4.46 -14.92 -21.00
N VAL A 15 -5.01 -14.69 -22.18
CA VAL A 15 -5.90 -13.57 -22.47
C VAL A 15 -7.36 -13.89 -22.12
N ASN A 16 -7.64 -15.14 -21.74
CA ASN A 16 -8.99 -15.54 -21.33
C ASN A 16 -9.31 -14.96 -19.95
N PRO A 17 -10.31 -14.08 -19.82
CA PRO A 17 -10.70 -13.49 -18.53
C PRO A 17 -11.23 -14.52 -17.54
N GLU A 18 -11.75 -15.65 -18.00
CA GLU A 18 -12.27 -16.76 -17.18
C GLU A 18 -11.23 -17.85 -16.91
N CYS A 19 -9.95 -17.60 -17.15
CA CYS A 19 -8.90 -18.60 -16.94
C CYS A 19 -8.74 -18.91 -15.44
N PRO A 20 -9.01 -20.16 -14.98
CA PRO A 20 -8.89 -20.54 -13.58
C PRO A 20 -7.50 -20.27 -12.98
N ALA A 21 -6.45 -20.42 -13.80
CA ALA A 21 -5.08 -20.13 -13.35
C ALA A 21 -4.83 -18.63 -13.10
N GLN A 22 -5.52 -17.74 -13.80
CA GLN A 22 -5.48 -16.30 -13.52
C GLN A 22 -6.31 -15.98 -12.28
N ALA A 23 -7.51 -16.52 -12.16
CA ALA A 23 -8.36 -16.37 -10.99
C ALA A 23 -7.62 -16.81 -9.72
N LEU A 24 -7.02 -18.00 -9.73
CA LEU A 24 -6.23 -18.52 -8.61
C LEU A 24 -5.07 -17.57 -8.23
N ARG A 25 -4.33 -17.08 -9.20
CA ARG A 25 -3.21 -16.16 -8.95
C ARG A 25 -3.69 -14.84 -8.37
N ASN A 26 -4.78 -14.29 -8.89
CA ASN A 26 -5.36 -13.05 -8.40
C ASN A 26 -5.89 -13.21 -6.96
N ILE A 27 -6.52 -14.33 -6.64
CA ILE A 27 -7.00 -14.65 -5.28
C ILE A 27 -5.84 -14.78 -4.30
N ILE A 28 -4.77 -15.49 -4.68
CA ILE A 28 -3.56 -15.64 -3.85
C ILE A 28 -2.89 -14.27 -3.61
N HIS A 29 -2.79 -13.44 -4.66
CA HIS A 29 -2.24 -12.10 -4.53
C HIS A 29 -3.12 -11.22 -3.63
N PHE A 30 -4.44 -11.23 -3.85
CA PHE A 30 -5.40 -10.47 -3.04
C PHE A 30 -5.32 -10.82 -1.56
N ALA A 31 -5.16 -12.10 -1.22
CA ALA A 31 -5.09 -12.57 0.14
C ALA A 31 -3.71 -12.44 0.79
N SER A 32 -2.68 -12.07 0.03
CA SER A 32 -1.30 -12.01 0.52
C SER A 32 -1.12 -10.99 1.65
N ARG A 33 -0.06 -11.17 2.45
CA ARG A 33 0.27 -10.35 3.63
C ARG A 33 0.41 -8.86 3.30
N ASP A 34 0.98 -8.55 2.14
CA ASP A 34 1.21 -7.17 1.72
C ASP A 34 -0.06 -6.52 1.13
N ALA A 35 -1.07 -7.34 0.77
CA ALA A 35 -2.38 -6.94 0.27
C ALA A 35 -3.43 -6.96 1.39
N MET A 36 -4.47 -7.81 1.27
CA MET A 36 -5.57 -7.85 2.25
C MET A 36 -5.26 -8.70 3.49
N ASP A 37 -4.10 -9.34 3.57
CA ASP A 37 -3.59 -10.10 4.74
C ASP A 37 -4.63 -11.09 5.31
N ILE A 38 -5.18 -11.94 4.45
CA ILE A 38 -6.15 -12.95 4.84
C ILE A 38 -5.41 -14.20 5.33
N ASP A 39 -5.16 -14.27 6.63
CA ASP A 39 -4.46 -15.41 7.24
C ASP A 39 -5.26 -16.70 7.08
N GLY A 40 -4.55 -17.79 6.80
CA GLY A 40 -5.16 -19.09 6.53
C GLY A 40 -5.56 -19.32 5.06
N LEU A 41 -5.57 -18.32 4.19
CA LEU A 41 -5.86 -18.43 2.76
C LEU A 41 -4.56 -18.58 1.95
N GLY A 42 -3.81 -19.65 2.23
CA GLY A 42 -2.61 -19.98 1.45
C GLY A 42 -2.94 -20.63 0.10
N THR A 43 -1.89 -20.88 -0.72
CA THR A 43 -2.02 -21.43 -2.06
C THR A 43 -2.86 -22.71 -2.12
N MET A 44 -2.68 -23.66 -1.17
CA MET A 44 -3.44 -24.90 -1.14
C MET A 44 -4.95 -24.67 -0.93
N VAL A 45 -5.32 -23.75 -0.04
CA VAL A 45 -6.72 -23.44 0.25
C VAL A 45 -7.34 -22.71 -0.94
N ALA A 46 -6.66 -21.72 -1.49
CA ALA A 46 -7.10 -20.99 -2.68
C ALA A 46 -7.32 -21.95 -3.87
N THR A 47 -6.39 -22.90 -4.08
CA THR A 47 -6.53 -23.91 -5.14
C THR A 47 -7.80 -24.75 -4.94
N GLN A 48 -8.04 -25.27 -3.74
CA GLN A 48 -9.24 -26.06 -3.47
C GLN A 48 -10.54 -25.25 -3.66
N LEU A 49 -10.55 -23.98 -3.25
CA LEU A 49 -11.72 -23.11 -3.43
C LEU A 49 -12.03 -22.88 -4.92
N VAL A 50 -11.00 -22.64 -5.73
CA VAL A 50 -11.16 -22.47 -7.18
C VAL A 50 -11.55 -23.77 -7.88
N ASP A 51 -10.89 -24.88 -7.56
CA ASP A 51 -11.14 -26.20 -8.19
C ASP A 51 -12.56 -26.72 -7.87
N LYS A 52 -13.10 -26.39 -6.69
CA LYS A 52 -14.47 -26.72 -6.30
C LYS A 52 -15.51 -25.72 -6.83
N GLY A 53 -15.08 -24.67 -7.54
CA GLY A 53 -15.99 -23.63 -8.05
C GLY A 53 -16.63 -22.77 -6.95
N LEU A 54 -16.06 -22.74 -5.76
CA LEU A 54 -16.56 -21.91 -4.64
C LEU A 54 -16.15 -20.46 -4.76
N VAL A 55 -15.02 -20.20 -5.42
CA VAL A 55 -14.43 -18.85 -5.59
C VAL A 55 -13.93 -18.69 -7.03
N HIS A 56 -14.41 -17.68 -7.72
CA HIS A 56 -13.99 -17.28 -9.09
C HIS A 56 -13.31 -15.93 -9.10
N SER A 57 -13.61 -15.07 -8.09
CA SER A 57 -13.07 -13.73 -7.93
C SER A 57 -12.74 -13.45 -6.46
N ALA A 58 -12.00 -12.37 -6.20
CA ALA A 58 -11.71 -11.95 -4.83
C ALA A 58 -12.98 -11.57 -4.03
N ALA A 59 -14.04 -11.11 -4.70
CA ALA A 59 -15.30 -10.79 -4.04
C ALA A 59 -15.98 -12.02 -3.44
N ASP A 60 -15.88 -13.19 -4.10
CA ASP A 60 -16.48 -14.43 -3.63
C ASP A 60 -15.93 -14.89 -2.27
N LEU A 61 -14.74 -14.43 -1.89
CA LEU A 61 -14.13 -14.72 -0.59
C LEU A 61 -15.01 -14.23 0.57
N TYR A 62 -15.70 -13.11 0.38
CA TYR A 62 -16.55 -12.50 1.39
C TYR A 62 -17.94 -13.11 1.49
N ASP A 63 -18.29 -13.98 0.54
CA ASP A 63 -19.56 -14.74 0.51
C ASP A 63 -19.39 -16.18 1.04
N LEU A 64 -18.16 -16.57 1.43
CA LEU A 64 -17.86 -17.93 1.91
C LEU A 64 -18.56 -18.24 3.23
N THR A 65 -19.14 -19.43 3.31
CA THR A 65 -19.77 -19.96 4.52
C THR A 65 -18.93 -21.05 5.20
N ILE A 66 -19.20 -21.29 6.48
CA ILE A 66 -18.51 -22.34 7.23
C ILE A 66 -18.74 -23.73 6.62
N GLU A 67 -19.96 -24.00 6.12
CA GLU A 67 -20.33 -25.27 5.50
C GLU A 67 -19.49 -25.54 4.25
N GLN A 68 -19.27 -24.49 3.42
CA GLN A 68 -18.41 -24.59 2.24
C GLN A 68 -16.96 -24.88 2.61
N LEU A 69 -16.43 -24.18 3.62
CA LEU A 69 -15.06 -24.38 4.08
C LEU A 69 -14.83 -25.77 4.68
N LEU A 70 -15.81 -26.34 5.36
CA LEU A 70 -15.73 -27.70 5.89
C LEU A 70 -15.68 -28.77 4.80
N THR A 71 -16.03 -28.46 3.55
CA THR A 71 -15.85 -29.37 2.41
C THR A 71 -14.41 -29.48 1.94
N LEU A 72 -13.53 -28.56 2.37
CA LEU A 72 -12.12 -28.54 1.97
C LEU A 72 -11.33 -29.64 2.71
N GLU A 73 -10.34 -30.21 2.01
CA GLU A 73 -9.47 -31.21 2.62
C GLU A 73 -8.66 -30.60 3.77
N LYS A 74 -8.56 -31.33 4.87
CA LYS A 74 -7.83 -30.95 6.08
C LYS A 74 -8.38 -29.72 6.80
N PHE A 75 -9.55 -29.19 6.39
CA PHE A 75 -10.25 -28.14 7.10
C PHE A 75 -11.14 -28.74 8.20
N LYS A 76 -11.07 -28.13 9.38
CA LYS A 76 -11.93 -28.43 10.53
C LYS A 76 -12.56 -27.11 11.00
N GLU A 77 -13.54 -27.17 11.87
CA GLU A 77 -14.27 -26.01 12.40
C GLU A 77 -13.35 -24.89 12.86
N LYS A 78 -12.27 -25.21 13.59
CA LYS A 78 -11.31 -24.20 14.05
C LYS A 78 -10.65 -23.46 12.89
N SER A 79 -10.19 -24.19 11.86
CA SER A 79 -9.52 -23.58 10.70
C SER A 79 -10.51 -22.76 9.85
N ALA A 80 -11.75 -23.28 9.71
CA ALA A 80 -12.80 -22.57 8.99
C ALA A 80 -13.18 -21.25 9.69
N ASN A 81 -13.39 -21.28 11.01
CA ASN A 81 -13.70 -20.07 11.78
C ASN A 81 -12.55 -19.07 11.75
N ASN A 82 -11.29 -19.51 11.88
CA ASN A 82 -10.13 -18.61 11.79
C ASN A 82 -10.08 -17.92 10.43
N LEU A 83 -10.28 -18.65 9.33
CA LEU A 83 -10.29 -18.08 8.00
C LEU A 83 -11.43 -17.08 7.80
N LEU A 84 -12.64 -17.39 8.25
CA LEU A 84 -13.77 -16.44 8.19
C LEU A 84 -13.50 -15.18 9.02
N GLN A 85 -12.89 -15.32 10.19
CA GLN A 85 -12.49 -14.16 11.00
C GLN A 85 -11.43 -13.32 10.30
N ALA A 86 -10.44 -13.93 9.62
CA ALA A 86 -9.43 -13.21 8.87
C ALA A 86 -10.05 -12.48 7.67
N ILE A 87 -10.99 -13.11 6.96
CA ILE A 87 -11.76 -12.48 5.88
C ILE A 87 -12.55 -11.27 6.41
N GLU A 88 -13.26 -11.43 7.53
CA GLU A 88 -14.02 -10.33 8.12
C GLU A 88 -13.12 -9.19 8.59
N ALA A 89 -12.00 -9.50 9.24
CA ALA A 89 -11.01 -8.51 9.67
C ALA A 89 -10.42 -7.74 8.48
N SER A 90 -10.21 -8.40 7.34
CA SER A 90 -9.64 -7.77 6.13
C SER A 90 -10.50 -6.64 5.57
N LYS A 91 -11.81 -6.63 5.84
CA LYS A 91 -12.72 -5.54 5.43
C LYS A 91 -12.32 -4.18 6.00
N GLN A 92 -11.60 -4.16 7.13
CA GLN A 92 -11.17 -2.94 7.79
C GLN A 92 -9.81 -2.44 7.30
N ASN A 93 -9.14 -3.17 6.43
CA ASN A 93 -7.87 -2.77 5.85
C ASN A 93 -7.99 -1.42 5.13
N ASN A 94 -6.89 -0.70 5.09
CA ASN A 94 -6.86 0.62 4.49
C ASN A 94 -6.87 0.54 2.96
N LEU A 95 -7.23 1.62 2.29
CA LEU A 95 -7.40 1.68 0.83
C LEU A 95 -6.12 1.33 0.05
N ASP A 96 -4.93 1.65 0.56
CA ASP A 96 -3.66 1.27 -0.07
C ASP A 96 -3.50 -0.24 -0.21
N LYS A 97 -3.93 -1.00 0.81
CA LYS A 97 -3.92 -2.46 0.81
C LYS A 97 -4.86 -3.02 -0.26
N LEU A 98 -6.06 -2.46 -0.35
CA LEU A 98 -7.03 -2.83 -1.38
C LEU A 98 -6.52 -2.49 -2.80
N MET A 99 -5.93 -1.31 -2.98
CA MET A 99 -5.35 -0.90 -4.26
C MET A 99 -4.22 -1.83 -4.70
N PHE A 100 -3.35 -2.23 -3.76
CA PHE A 100 -2.31 -3.21 -4.05
C PHE A 100 -2.90 -4.60 -4.34
N ALA A 101 -3.94 -5.01 -3.60
CA ALA A 101 -4.62 -6.29 -3.75
C ALA A 101 -5.28 -6.49 -5.14
N PHE A 102 -5.67 -5.42 -5.81
CA PHE A 102 -6.19 -5.49 -7.19
C PHE A 102 -5.13 -5.98 -8.21
N GLY A 103 -3.85 -5.93 -7.88
CA GLY A 103 -2.78 -6.40 -8.75
C GLY A 103 -2.69 -5.63 -10.07
N ILE A 104 -2.95 -4.33 -10.04
CA ILE A 104 -2.86 -3.45 -11.21
C ILE A 104 -1.44 -3.46 -11.76
N ARG A 105 -1.29 -3.63 -13.06
CA ARG A 105 0.02 -3.68 -13.68
C ARG A 105 0.82 -2.40 -13.39
N ASN A 106 2.10 -2.53 -13.10
CA ASN A 106 3.03 -1.44 -12.76
C ASN A 106 2.71 -0.69 -11.46
N ILE A 107 1.70 -1.10 -10.70
CA ILE A 107 1.34 -0.52 -9.41
C ILE A 107 1.76 -1.49 -8.30
N GLY A 108 2.84 -1.14 -7.60
CA GLY A 108 3.30 -1.84 -6.39
C GLY A 108 2.73 -1.20 -5.13
N ASP A 109 3.15 -1.70 -3.97
CA ASP A 109 2.74 -1.25 -2.64
C ASP A 109 2.86 0.28 -2.45
N LYS A 110 4.01 0.84 -2.81
CA LYS A 110 4.26 2.30 -2.70
C LYS A 110 3.36 3.13 -3.60
N ALA A 111 3.16 2.69 -4.84
CA ALA A 111 2.29 3.38 -5.78
C ALA A 111 0.82 3.31 -5.35
N ALA A 112 0.39 2.15 -4.83
CA ALA A 112 -0.94 1.97 -4.26
C ALA A 112 -1.18 2.91 -3.07
N ALA A 113 -0.18 3.08 -2.19
CA ALA A 113 -0.25 4.01 -1.07
C ALA A 113 -0.34 5.47 -1.53
N LEU A 114 0.47 5.89 -2.52
CA LEU A 114 0.42 7.24 -3.09
C LEU A 114 -0.95 7.55 -3.73
N LEU A 115 -1.53 6.59 -4.48
CA LEU A 115 -2.88 6.74 -5.05
C LEU A 115 -3.93 6.92 -3.94
N ALA A 116 -3.91 6.03 -2.95
CA ALA A 116 -4.86 6.06 -1.85
C ALA A 116 -4.77 7.36 -1.05
N GLU A 117 -3.55 7.82 -0.77
CA GLU A 117 -3.29 9.07 -0.05
C GLU A 117 -3.73 10.31 -0.85
N HIS A 118 -3.40 10.36 -2.15
CA HIS A 118 -3.69 11.51 -2.99
C HIS A 118 -5.20 11.71 -3.23
N PHE A 119 -5.92 10.63 -3.55
CA PHE A 119 -7.33 10.69 -3.89
C PHE A 119 -8.28 10.47 -2.70
N GLY A 120 -7.82 9.87 -1.62
CA GLY A 120 -8.60 9.68 -0.39
C GLY A 120 -9.71 8.62 -0.47
N SER A 121 -10.15 8.23 -1.66
CA SER A 121 -11.19 7.21 -1.84
C SER A 121 -11.03 6.45 -3.15
N LEU A 122 -11.52 5.20 -3.18
CA LEU A 122 -11.54 4.39 -4.39
C LEU A 122 -12.40 5.02 -5.49
N GLN A 123 -13.49 5.67 -5.12
CA GLN A 123 -14.37 6.38 -6.07
C GLN A 123 -13.59 7.48 -6.79
N ALA A 124 -12.85 8.32 -6.06
CA ALA A 124 -12.05 9.39 -6.64
C ALA A 124 -10.94 8.83 -7.57
N ILE A 125 -10.31 7.69 -7.21
CA ILE A 125 -9.32 7.03 -8.08
C ILE A 125 -9.97 6.54 -9.38
N ARG A 126 -11.18 5.98 -9.32
CA ARG A 126 -11.91 5.49 -10.50
C ARG A 126 -12.35 6.59 -11.46
N GLU A 127 -12.64 7.77 -10.94
CA GLU A 127 -13.07 8.95 -11.70
C GLU A 127 -11.91 9.81 -12.20
N ALA A 128 -10.70 9.54 -11.71
CA ALA A 128 -9.51 10.30 -12.07
C ALA A 128 -9.09 10.05 -13.53
N THR A 129 -8.64 11.10 -14.20
CA THR A 129 -8.04 11.01 -15.54
C THR A 129 -6.58 10.58 -15.48
N GLU A 130 -6.02 10.15 -16.63
CA GLU A 130 -4.59 9.83 -16.71
C GLU A 130 -3.70 11.02 -16.35
N GLU A 131 -4.10 12.23 -16.73
CA GLU A 131 -3.37 13.46 -16.41
C GLU A 131 -3.33 13.68 -14.89
N GLN A 132 -4.48 13.56 -14.21
CA GLN A 132 -4.58 13.74 -12.75
C GLN A 132 -3.75 12.70 -11.99
N ILE A 133 -3.76 11.43 -12.44
CA ILE A 133 -2.92 10.39 -11.85
C ILE A 133 -1.45 10.64 -12.15
N GLY A 134 -1.11 11.15 -13.34
CA GLY A 134 0.25 11.49 -13.75
C GLY A 134 0.86 12.68 -12.99
N GLU A 135 0.05 13.54 -12.35
CA GLU A 135 0.51 14.65 -11.49
C GLU A 135 1.09 14.18 -10.14
N ILE A 136 0.82 12.94 -9.75
CA ILE A 136 1.38 12.37 -8.51
C ILE A 136 2.89 12.18 -8.68
N ASP A 137 3.67 12.74 -7.75
CA ASP A 137 5.14 12.60 -7.76
C ASP A 137 5.54 11.12 -7.73
N GLY A 138 6.30 10.70 -8.74
CA GLY A 138 6.71 9.32 -8.93
C GLY A 138 5.81 8.48 -9.85
N PHE A 139 4.70 9.05 -10.36
CA PHE A 139 3.88 8.39 -11.37
C PHE A 139 4.31 8.80 -12.78
N GLY A 140 4.50 7.79 -13.65
CA GLY A 140 4.69 8.00 -15.09
C GLY A 140 3.43 7.66 -15.87
N GLY A 141 3.33 8.12 -17.13
CA GLY A 141 2.16 7.88 -17.98
C GLY A 141 1.77 6.41 -18.10
N VAL A 142 2.74 5.48 -18.13
CA VAL A 142 2.46 4.03 -18.15
C VAL A 142 1.74 3.55 -16.90
N MET A 143 2.03 4.12 -15.74
CA MET A 143 1.35 3.79 -14.48
C MET A 143 -0.06 4.36 -14.45
N ALA A 144 -0.22 5.63 -14.85
CA ALA A 144 -1.51 6.28 -14.95
C ALA A 144 -2.44 5.53 -15.91
N GLN A 145 -1.96 5.20 -17.10
CA GLN A 145 -2.69 4.39 -18.07
C GLN A 145 -3.09 3.01 -17.50
N SER A 146 -2.18 2.34 -16.77
CA SER A 146 -2.49 1.03 -16.17
C SER A 146 -3.64 1.10 -15.16
N VAL A 147 -3.76 2.20 -14.41
CA VAL A 147 -4.85 2.41 -13.44
C VAL A 147 -6.16 2.66 -14.17
N THR A 148 -6.19 3.57 -15.12
CA THR A 148 -7.42 3.91 -15.87
C THR A 148 -7.92 2.73 -16.70
N GLU A 149 -7.03 2.00 -17.40
CA GLU A 149 -7.39 0.77 -18.12
C GLU A 149 -7.92 -0.34 -17.20
N PHE A 150 -7.42 -0.44 -15.97
CA PHE A 150 -7.91 -1.43 -15.01
C PHE A 150 -9.36 -1.13 -14.62
N PHE A 151 -9.67 0.11 -14.28
CA PHE A 151 -11.02 0.50 -13.87
C PHE A 151 -12.02 0.64 -15.01
N ALA A 152 -11.56 0.77 -16.26
CA ALA A 152 -12.42 0.78 -17.45
C ALA A 152 -13.00 -0.60 -17.82
N LYS A 153 -12.51 -1.69 -17.22
CA LYS A 153 -12.99 -3.05 -17.51
C LYS A 153 -14.32 -3.32 -16.80
N ASP A 154 -15.31 -3.85 -17.50
CA ASP A 154 -16.61 -4.21 -16.94
C ASP A 154 -16.51 -5.13 -15.73
N GLY A 155 -15.66 -6.16 -15.79
CA GLY A 155 -15.44 -7.08 -14.67
C GLY A 155 -14.84 -6.43 -13.42
N THR A 156 -14.09 -5.33 -13.57
CA THR A 156 -13.56 -4.58 -12.42
C THR A 156 -14.67 -3.78 -11.74
N THR A 157 -15.61 -3.24 -12.49
CA THR A 157 -16.74 -2.52 -11.94
C THR A 157 -17.62 -3.43 -11.08
N ASP A 158 -17.92 -4.65 -11.57
CA ASP A 158 -18.66 -5.66 -10.79
C ASP A 158 -17.89 -6.07 -9.53
N LEU A 159 -16.59 -6.34 -9.67
CA LEU A 159 -15.73 -6.67 -8.52
C LEU A 159 -15.77 -5.60 -7.43
N VAL A 160 -15.62 -4.32 -7.81
CA VAL A 160 -15.64 -3.20 -6.86
C VAL A 160 -17.00 -3.07 -6.18
N HIS A 161 -18.11 -3.19 -6.92
CA HIS A 161 -19.46 -3.14 -6.34
C HIS A 161 -19.67 -4.26 -5.32
N ARG A 162 -19.32 -5.49 -5.66
CA ARG A 162 -19.46 -6.64 -4.75
C ARG A 162 -18.59 -6.50 -3.50
N LEU A 163 -17.37 -5.98 -3.64
CA LEU A 163 -16.51 -5.70 -2.47
C LEU A 163 -17.10 -4.59 -1.59
N ALA A 164 -17.70 -3.56 -2.18
CA ALA A 164 -18.38 -2.51 -1.43
C ALA A 164 -19.62 -3.03 -0.69
N ASP A 165 -20.44 -3.84 -1.36
CA ASP A 165 -21.63 -4.49 -0.78
C ASP A 165 -21.25 -5.44 0.37
N ALA A 166 -20.10 -6.11 0.26
CA ALA A 166 -19.54 -6.94 1.33
C ALA A 166 -19.02 -6.12 2.53
N GLY A 167 -18.95 -4.80 2.42
CA GLY A 167 -18.49 -3.89 3.48
C GLY A 167 -16.99 -3.69 3.55
N VAL A 168 -16.25 -3.97 2.46
CA VAL A 168 -14.82 -3.69 2.38
C VAL A 168 -14.58 -2.18 2.37
N ASN A 169 -13.61 -1.72 3.16
CA ASN A 169 -13.30 -0.29 3.25
C ASN A 169 -12.76 0.27 1.93
N MET A 170 -13.45 1.28 1.39
CA MET A 170 -13.12 1.97 0.16
C MET A 170 -12.52 3.37 0.39
N GLN A 171 -12.20 3.69 1.66
CA GLN A 171 -11.69 5.00 2.04
C GLN A 171 -10.27 4.90 2.58
N TRP A 172 -9.47 5.91 2.29
CA TRP A 172 -8.18 6.07 2.93
C TRP A 172 -8.37 6.52 4.37
N LYS A 173 -7.94 5.70 5.30
CA LYS A 173 -7.98 5.95 6.75
C LYS A 173 -6.62 6.40 7.28
N GLY A 174 -5.66 6.71 6.39
CA GLY A 174 -4.37 7.24 6.82
C GLY A 174 -4.58 8.52 7.61
N GLU A 175 -3.82 8.69 8.69
CA GLU A 175 -3.75 9.99 9.35
C GLU A 175 -3.33 11.02 8.29
N PRO A 176 -4.01 12.17 8.20
CA PRO A 176 -3.52 13.25 7.36
C PRO A 176 -2.06 13.49 7.76
N LYS A 177 -1.17 13.64 6.79
CA LYS A 177 0.20 14.07 7.12
C LYS A 177 0.08 15.30 7.96
N GLY A 178 0.59 15.26 9.18
CA GLY A 178 0.64 16.45 10.02
C GLY A 178 1.31 17.58 9.20
N ASP A 179 0.81 18.77 9.28
CA ASP A 179 1.33 19.94 8.57
C ASP A 179 2.48 20.65 9.29
N LYS A 180 2.82 20.19 10.50
CA LYS A 180 3.83 20.81 11.40
C LYS A 180 5.20 20.99 10.74
N LEU A 181 5.57 20.09 9.85
CA LEU A 181 6.79 20.15 9.07
C LEU A 181 6.54 20.39 7.57
N ALA A 182 5.33 20.82 7.19
CA ALA A 182 4.97 21.05 5.80
C ALA A 182 5.96 21.99 5.10
N GLY A 183 6.47 21.58 3.94
CA GLY A 183 7.45 22.33 3.15
C GLY A 183 8.87 22.40 3.74
N LYS A 184 9.13 21.78 4.91
CA LYS A 184 10.46 21.79 5.54
C LYS A 184 11.24 20.51 5.16
N THR A 185 12.52 20.70 4.82
CA THR A 185 13.45 19.59 4.62
C THR A 185 14.32 19.41 5.85
N LEU A 186 14.34 18.20 6.42
CA LEU A 186 15.13 17.88 7.60
C LEU A 186 16.17 16.79 7.27
N VAL A 187 17.29 16.85 7.98
CA VAL A 187 18.37 15.84 7.88
C VAL A 187 18.63 15.24 9.25
N VAL A 188 18.62 13.93 9.35
CA VAL A 188 18.97 13.20 10.57
C VAL A 188 20.44 12.76 10.52
N THR A 189 21.20 13.00 11.59
CA THR A 189 22.62 12.66 11.69
C THR A 189 23.00 12.23 13.11
N GLY A 190 23.97 11.34 13.23
CA GLY A 190 24.38 10.75 14.51
C GLY A 190 23.45 9.65 14.99
N THR A 191 23.68 9.18 16.21
CA THR A 191 22.86 8.18 16.89
C THR A 191 21.90 8.90 17.83
N LEU A 192 20.61 8.74 17.58
CA LEU A 192 19.56 9.26 18.43
C LEU A 192 19.41 8.39 19.70
N GLU A 193 18.85 8.95 20.76
CA GLU A 193 18.75 8.26 22.06
C GLU A 193 17.62 7.24 22.11
N THR A 194 16.45 7.57 21.56
CA THR A 194 15.24 6.73 21.63
C THR A 194 14.75 6.25 20.26
N LEU A 195 15.11 6.93 19.18
CA LEU A 195 14.68 6.63 17.83
C LEU A 195 15.81 6.05 16.98
N SER A 196 15.50 5.07 16.16
CA SER A 196 16.37 4.75 15.03
C SER A 196 16.29 5.86 13.97
N ARG A 197 17.30 5.94 13.12
CA ARG A 197 17.30 6.90 12.02
C ARG A 197 16.07 6.76 11.10
N SER A 198 15.70 5.53 10.79
CA SER A 198 14.52 5.23 9.96
C SER A 198 13.22 5.67 10.60
N GLU A 199 13.08 5.51 11.91
CA GLU A 199 11.91 6.00 12.65
C GLU A 199 11.84 7.53 12.68
N ALA A 200 12.97 8.21 12.88
CA ALA A 200 12.99 9.66 12.82
C ALA A 200 12.67 10.19 11.42
N GLU A 201 13.21 9.58 10.35
CA GLU A 201 12.88 9.92 8.97
C GLU A 201 11.39 9.66 8.66
N ALA A 202 10.81 8.58 9.16
CA ALA A 202 9.38 8.29 9.04
C ALA A 202 8.51 9.33 9.77
N LEU A 203 8.90 9.76 10.98
CA LEU A 203 8.22 10.82 11.72
C LEU A 203 8.26 12.17 11.00
N ILE A 204 9.36 12.51 10.33
CA ILE A 204 9.47 13.72 9.50
C ILE A 204 8.43 13.66 8.38
N VAL A 205 8.36 12.55 7.66
CA VAL A 205 7.42 12.36 6.55
C VAL A 205 5.97 12.36 7.06
N LYS A 206 5.70 11.67 8.17
CA LYS A 206 4.38 11.64 8.83
C LYS A 206 3.86 13.04 9.19
N ASN A 207 4.76 13.98 9.50
CA ASN A 207 4.42 15.38 9.83
C ASN A 207 4.52 16.33 8.62
N GLY A 208 4.50 15.82 7.39
CA GLY A 208 4.49 16.63 6.16
C GLY A 208 5.84 17.20 5.74
N GLY A 209 6.92 16.82 6.43
CA GLY A 209 8.29 17.21 6.09
C GLY A 209 8.94 16.30 5.06
N LYS A 210 10.09 16.72 4.52
CA LYS A 210 10.94 15.93 3.63
C LYS A 210 12.22 15.50 4.36
N ALA A 211 12.45 14.20 4.51
CA ALA A 211 13.72 13.67 5.00
C ALA A 211 14.77 13.69 3.87
N SER A 212 15.99 14.13 4.17
CA SER A 212 17.09 14.19 3.21
C SER A 212 18.37 13.58 3.77
N GLY A 213 19.12 12.90 2.92
CA GLY A 213 20.42 12.29 3.27
C GLY A 213 21.57 13.30 3.36
N SER A 214 21.42 14.53 2.86
CA SER A 214 22.51 15.54 2.79
C SER A 214 22.04 16.93 3.21
N VAL A 215 22.93 17.66 3.90
CA VAL A 215 22.68 19.06 4.29
C VAL A 215 22.95 20.01 3.14
N SER A 216 22.02 20.93 2.90
CA SER A 216 22.11 21.99 1.88
C SER A 216 21.49 23.29 2.40
N LYS A 217 21.60 24.38 1.63
CA LYS A 217 20.94 25.66 1.94
C LYS A 217 19.41 25.58 2.00
N LYS A 218 18.81 24.51 1.43
CA LYS A 218 17.36 24.23 1.47
C LYS A 218 16.96 23.40 2.69
N THR A 219 17.91 22.94 3.51
CA THR A 219 17.65 22.18 4.75
C THR A 219 17.13 23.14 5.80
N ALA A 220 15.92 22.89 6.32
CA ALA A 220 15.32 23.72 7.35
C ALA A 220 15.89 23.43 8.73
N TYR A 221 16.10 22.16 9.05
CA TYR A 221 16.64 21.72 10.34
C TYR A 221 17.53 20.49 10.18
N VAL A 222 18.50 20.35 11.08
CA VAL A 222 19.27 19.11 11.24
C VAL A 222 19.00 18.54 12.62
N VAL A 223 18.50 17.32 12.69
CA VAL A 223 18.33 16.57 13.95
C VAL A 223 19.60 15.82 14.22
N ALA A 224 20.32 16.21 15.27
CA ALA A 224 21.62 15.67 15.61
C ALA A 224 21.58 14.85 16.92
N GLY A 225 21.95 13.58 16.81
CA GLY A 225 22.20 12.70 17.95
C GLY A 225 23.69 12.66 18.33
N ALA A 226 24.04 11.71 19.18
CA ALA A 226 25.43 11.48 19.59
C ALA A 226 26.31 11.12 18.39
N ALA A 227 27.59 11.54 18.42
CA ALA A 227 28.54 11.33 17.33
C ALA A 227 28.10 11.83 15.95
N ALA A 228 27.35 12.93 15.90
CA ALA A 228 26.98 13.60 14.67
C ALA A 228 28.24 14.15 13.96
N GLY A 229 28.60 13.51 12.85
CA GLY A 229 29.86 13.78 12.14
C GLY A 229 29.80 14.99 11.19
N SER A 230 30.37 14.85 9.99
CA SER A 230 30.53 15.91 8.97
C SER A 230 29.24 16.66 8.59
N LYS A 231 28.07 16.06 8.76
CA LYS A 231 26.79 16.72 8.48
C LYS A 231 26.47 17.82 9.50
N LEU A 232 26.85 17.64 10.77
CA LEU A 232 26.70 18.67 11.80
C LEU A 232 27.60 19.88 11.50
N THR A 233 28.88 19.63 11.18
CA THR A 233 29.82 20.69 10.79
C THR A 233 29.33 21.47 9.58
N LYS A 234 28.77 20.74 8.59
CA LYS A 234 28.19 21.37 7.38
C LYS A 234 26.93 22.18 7.69
N ALA A 235 26.09 21.73 8.61
CA ALA A 235 24.92 22.47 9.06
C ALA A 235 25.34 23.81 9.71
N GLN A 236 26.31 23.77 10.60
CA GLN A 236 26.87 24.97 11.25
C GLN A 236 27.47 25.95 10.24
N ALA A 237 28.23 25.43 9.26
CA ALA A 237 28.83 26.26 8.23
C ALA A 237 27.79 26.93 7.30
N LEU A 238 26.62 26.30 7.12
CA LEU A 238 25.53 26.83 6.29
C LEU A 238 24.49 27.63 7.10
N GLY A 239 24.69 27.78 8.44
CA GLY A 239 23.75 28.46 9.31
C GLY A 239 22.40 27.73 9.48
N VAL A 240 22.36 26.40 9.23
CA VAL A 240 21.15 25.60 9.39
C VAL A 240 20.91 25.29 10.87
N PRO A 241 19.74 25.58 11.44
CA PRO A 241 19.41 25.25 12.82
C PRO A 241 19.57 23.76 13.11
N VAL A 242 20.19 23.45 14.26
CA VAL A 242 20.40 22.10 14.72
C VAL A 242 19.47 21.85 15.91
N LEU A 243 18.73 20.74 15.86
CA LEU A 243 17.81 20.29 16.90
C LEU A 243 18.36 19.03 17.55
N THR A 244 18.16 18.92 18.85
CA THR A 244 18.29 17.65 19.57
C THR A 244 17.09 16.75 19.25
N GLU A 245 17.18 15.46 19.59
CA GLU A 245 16.06 14.54 19.46
C GLU A 245 14.83 15.01 20.27
N ALA A 246 15.05 15.50 21.50
CA ALA A 246 14.00 16.02 22.37
C ALA A 246 13.29 17.25 21.76
N GLU A 247 14.05 18.18 21.19
CA GLU A 247 13.50 19.38 20.53
C GLU A 247 12.73 18.99 19.26
N PHE A 248 13.22 18.02 18.49
CA PHE A 248 12.51 17.48 17.33
C PHE A 248 11.19 16.83 17.74
N LEU A 249 11.19 15.98 18.77
CA LEU A 249 9.99 15.33 19.30
C LEU A 249 8.99 16.36 19.84
N ALA A 250 9.47 17.39 20.56
CA ALA A 250 8.62 18.49 21.04
C ALA A 250 7.98 19.28 19.88
N MET A 251 8.72 19.50 18.79
CA MET A 251 8.22 20.20 17.59
C MET A 251 7.08 19.44 16.90
N ILE A 252 7.11 18.10 16.92
CA ILE A 252 6.10 17.24 16.30
C ILE A 252 5.06 16.70 17.29
N ALA A 253 5.23 16.90 18.60
CA ALA A 253 4.23 16.52 19.60
C ALA A 253 2.91 17.24 19.33
N GLU A 254 1.79 16.56 19.45
CA GLU A 254 0.46 17.16 19.37
C GLU A 254 0.27 18.11 20.53
N ASP A 255 -0.21 19.32 20.25
CA ASP A 255 -0.78 20.19 21.28
C ASP A 255 -2.01 19.52 21.87
N LYS A 256 -1.85 18.87 23.02
CA LYS A 256 -2.96 18.34 23.84
C LYS A 256 -3.73 19.47 24.53
N SER A 257 -3.88 20.61 23.90
CA SER A 257 -4.53 21.79 24.48
C SER A 257 -5.68 22.28 23.61
N GLN A 258 -6.62 21.37 23.23
CA GLN A 258 -8.00 21.75 22.86
C GLN A 258 -8.90 20.50 22.97
N GLN A 259 -9.35 20.23 24.15
CA GLN A 259 -10.63 19.62 24.47
C GLN A 259 -11.37 20.51 25.47
#